data_a569fb3ff11cbc6a5377ce12fa193471
#
_entry.id   a569fb3ff11cbc6a5377ce12fa193471
#
_cell.length_a   1.000
_cell.length_b   1.000
_cell.length_c   1.000
_cell.angle_alpha   90.00
_cell.angle_beta   90.00
_cell.angle_gamma   90.00
#
_symmetry.space_group_name_H-M   'P 1'
#
loop_
_entity.id
_entity.type
_entity.pdbx_description
1 polymer ?
#
loop_
_entity_poly.entity_id
_entity_poly.type
_entity_poly.pdbx_seq_one_letter_code
_entity_poly.pdbx_strand_id
1 'polypeptide(L)' 'MANADAKLLDITLKRSEIGCTRRQRETLRGLGLTRRGKTSVRSDSPSLQGMLRKVDHLIEVREHGS' A
#
# COMPACT_ATOMS: atom_id res chain seq x y z
N MET A 1 6.52 19.17 -10.48
CA MET A 1 6.70 18.70 -10.69
C MET A 1 7.23 17.84 -10.68
N ALA A 2 7.50 17.76 -10.62
CA ALA A 2 8.18 17.01 -10.70
C ALA A 2 8.26 15.74 -10.23
N ASN A 3 7.35 15.04 -10.32
CA ASN A 3 7.34 13.66 -9.99
C ASN A 3 7.67 12.78 -11.17
N ALA A 4 8.34 13.34 -12.12
CA ALA A 4 8.71 12.58 -13.31
C ALA A 4 9.58 11.37 -12.94
N ASP A 5 10.37 11.50 -11.88
CA ASP A 5 11.25 10.43 -11.46
C ASP A 5 10.68 9.59 -10.34
N ALA A 6 9.49 9.91 -9.87
CA ALA A 6 8.88 9.15 -8.80
C ALA A 6 8.47 7.78 -9.33
N LYS A 7 8.87 6.75 -8.61
CA LYS A 7 8.44 5.40 -8.96
C LYS A 7 7.03 5.20 -8.49
N LEU A 8 6.25 4.54 -9.31
CA LEU A 8 4.91 4.11 -8.93
C LEU A 8 4.98 2.68 -8.41
N LEU A 9 4.27 2.43 -7.36
CA LEU A 9 4.24 1.10 -6.75
C LEU A 9 2.82 0.55 -6.80
N ASP A 10 2.71 -0.71 -7.16
CA ASP A 10 1.45 -1.44 -7.10
C ASP A 10 1.38 -2.13 -5.76
N ILE A 11 0.40 -1.79 -4.98
CA ILE A 11 0.21 -2.32 -3.64
C ILE A 11 -1.07 -3.16 -3.64
N THR A 12 -0.93 -4.44 -3.36
CA THR A 12 -2.07 -5.37 -3.37
C THR A 12 -2.29 -5.91 -1.97
N LEU A 13 -3.53 -5.89 -1.52
CA LEU A 13 -3.89 -6.46 -0.24
C LEU A 13 -3.99 -7.97 -0.40
N LYS A 14 -3.07 -8.68 0.21
CA LYS A 14 -3.00 -10.14 0.10
C LYS A 14 -3.81 -10.85 1.15
N ARG A 15 -3.91 -10.28 2.33
CA ARG A 15 -4.63 -10.89 3.44
C ARG A 15 -5.84 -10.07 3.80
N SER A 16 -6.84 -10.76 4.34
CA SER A 16 -8.04 -10.09 4.81
C SER A 16 -7.70 -9.12 5.94
N GLU A 17 -8.42 -8.01 6.00
CA GLU A 17 -8.27 -7.08 7.11
C GLU A 17 -8.83 -7.64 8.42
N ILE A 18 -9.55 -8.75 8.34
CA ILE A 18 -10.03 -9.44 9.54
C ILE A 18 -8.80 -9.90 10.32
N GLY A 19 -8.72 -9.53 11.57
CA GLY A 19 -7.56 -9.84 12.38
C GLY A 19 -6.51 -8.76 12.40
N CYS A 20 -6.67 -7.71 11.60
CA CYS A 20 -5.80 -6.55 11.66
C CYS A 20 -6.16 -5.70 12.86
N THR A 21 -5.17 -4.99 13.40
CA THR A 21 -5.46 -4.00 14.41
C THR A 21 -6.20 -2.83 13.77
N ARG A 22 -6.82 -2.01 14.60
CA ARG A 22 -7.51 -0.83 14.10
C ARG A 22 -6.58 0.09 13.34
N ARG A 23 -5.36 0.26 13.84
CA ARG A 23 -4.36 1.10 13.18
C ARG A 23 -3.99 0.56 11.81
N GLN A 24 -3.85 -0.75 11.71
CA GLN A 24 -3.54 -1.38 10.43
C GLN A 24 -4.68 -1.17 9.44
N ARG A 25 -5.92 -1.28 9.88
CA ARG A 25 -7.07 -1.03 9.02
C ARG A 25 -7.08 0.40 8.51
N GLU A 26 -6.81 1.36 9.39
CA GLU A 26 -6.78 2.75 9.00
C GLU A 26 -5.68 3.01 7.99
N THR A 27 -4.53 2.37 8.16
CA THR A 27 -3.44 2.47 7.20
C THR A 27 -3.85 1.89 5.86
N LEU A 28 -4.50 0.74 5.86
CA LEU A 28 -4.98 0.12 4.62
C LEU A 28 -5.99 1.00 3.91
N ARG A 29 -6.87 1.65 4.66
CA ARG A 29 -7.83 2.59 4.07
C ARG A 29 -7.12 3.77 3.44
N GLY A 30 -6.11 4.28 4.11
CA GLY A 30 -5.31 5.37 3.57
C GLY A 30 -4.61 5.00 2.29
N LEU A 31 -4.31 3.72 2.12
CA LEU A 31 -3.72 3.20 0.89
C LEU A 31 -4.77 2.84 -0.16
N GLY A 32 -6.04 2.88 0.19
CA GLY A 32 -7.10 2.50 -0.73
C GLY A 32 -7.33 1.00 -0.81
N LEU A 33 -6.82 0.26 0.14
CA LEU A 33 -6.90 -1.20 0.15
C LEU A 33 -7.98 -1.65 1.12
N THR A 34 -9.23 -1.58 0.69
CA THR A 34 -10.36 -1.92 1.54
C THR A 34 -10.80 -3.36 1.41
N ARG A 35 -10.30 -4.07 0.41
CA ARG A 35 -10.67 -5.45 0.16
C ARG A 35 -9.45 -6.28 -0.19
N ARG A 36 -9.50 -7.56 0.18
CA ARG A 36 -8.50 -8.52 -0.21
C ARG A 36 -8.46 -8.61 -1.74
N GLY A 37 -7.27 -8.59 -2.28
CA GLY A 37 -7.09 -8.67 -3.72
C GLY A 37 -7.13 -7.33 -4.44
N LYS A 38 -7.51 -6.27 -3.72
CA LYS A 38 -7.53 -4.95 -4.32
C LYS A 38 -6.12 -4.42 -4.49
N THR A 39 -5.86 -3.80 -5.63
CA THR A 39 -4.57 -3.20 -5.94
C THR A 39 -4.72 -1.68 -6.02
N SER A 40 -3.77 -0.98 -5.44
CA SER A 40 -3.71 0.47 -5.50
C SER A 40 -2.35 0.89 -6.01
N VAL A 41 -2.32 1.92 -6.85
CA VAL A 41 -1.07 2.47 -7.38
C VAL A 41 -0.76 3.74 -6.62
N ARG A 42 0.44 3.81 -6.06
CA ARG A 42 0.88 4.97 -5.28
C ARG A 42 2.29 5.36 -5.67
N SER A 43 2.58 6.65 -5.58
CA SER A 43 3.94 7.15 -5.78
C SER A 43 4.80 6.78 -4.59
N ASP A 44 6.02 6.33 -4.87
CA ASP A 44 6.98 6.03 -3.82
C ASP A 44 7.36 7.33 -3.11
N SER A 45 7.26 7.32 -1.79
CA SER A 45 7.61 8.47 -0.97
C SER A 45 7.93 8.00 0.44
N PRO A 46 8.64 8.82 1.23
CA PRO A 46 8.92 8.47 2.61
C PRO A 46 7.66 8.24 3.43
N SER A 47 6.63 9.03 3.19
CA SER A 47 5.35 8.84 3.88
C SER A 47 4.72 7.50 3.53
N LEU A 48 4.75 7.16 2.25
CA LEU A 48 4.21 5.88 1.80
C LEU A 48 4.99 4.73 2.42
N GLN A 49 6.31 4.81 2.43
CA GLN A 49 7.14 3.75 3.00
C GLN A 49 6.81 3.52 4.48
N GLY A 50 6.57 4.59 5.22
CA GLY A 50 6.18 4.49 6.61
C GLY A 50 4.85 3.75 6.78
N MET A 51 3.90 4.02 5.90
CA MET A 51 2.61 3.34 5.91
C MET A 51 2.75 1.87 5.54
N LEU A 52 3.57 1.57 4.53
CA LEU A 52 3.75 0.19 4.06
C LEU A 52 4.39 -0.68 5.12
N ARG A 53 5.32 -0.14 5.88
CA ARG A 53 5.98 -0.90 6.95
C ARG A 53 5.01 -1.40 8.00
N LYS A 54 3.95 -0.65 8.24
CA LYS A 54 2.96 -1.04 9.25
C LYS A 54 2.12 -2.23 8.83
N VAL A 55 1.98 -2.43 7.53
CA VAL A 55 1.11 -3.47 7.00
C VAL A 55 1.81 -4.35 5.96
N ASP A 56 3.13 -4.33 5.92
CA ASP A 56 3.88 -5.06 4.89
C ASP A 56 3.60 -6.56 4.90
N HIS A 57 3.29 -7.11 6.06
CA HIS A 57 2.98 -8.53 6.18
C HIS A 57 1.59 -8.87 5.62
N LEU A 58 0.79 -7.85 5.28
CA LEU A 58 -0.56 -8.03 4.77
C LEU A 58 -0.66 -7.74 3.29
N ILE A 59 0.35 -7.11 2.72
CA ILE A 59 0.30 -6.61 1.35
C ILE A 59 1.48 -7.11 0.55
N GLU A 60 1.36 -6.95 -0.76
CA GLU A 60 2.45 -7.17 -1.69
C GLU A 60 2.71 -5.88 -2.43
N VAL A 61 3.97 -5.50 -2.54
CA VAL A 61 4.37 -4.27 -3.22
C VAL A 61 5.22 -4.65 -4.43
N ARG A 62 4.88 -4.11 -5.59
CA ARG A 62 5.64 -4.31 -6.82
C ARG A 62 5.81 -2.99 -7.53
N GLU A 63 6.83 -2.88 -8.37
CA GLU A 63 6.98 -1.71 -9.21
C GLU A 63 5.91 -1.72 -10.28
N HIS A 64 5.25 -0.57 -10.42
CA HIS A 64 4.21 -0.41 -11.44
C HIS A 64 4.88 -0.33 -12.81
N GLY A 65 4.34 -1.09 -13.75
CA GLY A 65 4.84 -1.05 -15.11
C GLY A 65 6.12 -1.81 -15.36
N SER A 66 6.55 -2.63 -14.42
CA SER A 66 7.75 -3.44 -14.57
C SER A 66 7.45 -4.78 -15.20
#